data_7b0eb4d29b4b9ad2b92a908c7609edc8
#
_entry.id   7b0eb4d29b4b9ad2b92a908c7609edc8
#
_cell.length_a   1.000
_cell.length_b   1.000
_cell.length_c   1.000
_cell.angle_alpha   90.00
_cell.angle_beta   90.00
_cell.angle_gamma   90.00
#
_symmetry.space_group_name_H-M   'P 1'
#
loop_
_entity.id
_entity.type
_entity.pdbx_description
1 polymer ?
#
loop_
_entity_poly.entity_id
_entity_poly.type
_entity_poly.pdbx_seq_one_letter_code
_entity_poly.pdbx_strand_id
1 'polypeptide(L)' 'MLFRSQKEDKLALVDDLEHKGIFDVKGSVEYVAECLGVTNFTVYNYLKEIRTKHK' A
#
# COMPACT_ATOMS: atom_id res chain seq x y z
N MET A 1 10.16 -10.83 18.37
CA MET A 1 9.91 -10.72 17.83
C MET A 1 9.26 -10.92 16.94
N LEU A 2 8.87 -10.69 16.52
CA LEU A 2 8.20 -10.91 15.87
C LEU A 2 8.42 -10.90 14.52
N PHE A 3 8.18 -11.74 13.82
CA PHE A 3 8.38 -11.79 12.54
C PHE A 3 7.16 -11.55 11.82
N ARG A 4 7.08 -10.55 11.00
CA ARG A 4 5.97 -10.32 10.22
C ARG A 4 6.31 -10.59 8.81
N SER A 5 5.41 -10.99 7.94
CA SER A 5 5.58 -11.12 6.52
C SER A 5 5.83 -9.76 5.93
N GLN A 6 6.79 -9.63 5.05
CA GLN A 6 7.07 -8.34 4.45
C GLN A 6 5.87 -7.84 3.67
N LYS A 7 5.13 -8.75 3.08
CA LYS A 7 3.95 -8.34 2.35
C LYS A 7 2.92 -7.73 3.28
N GLU A 8 2.75 -8.33 4.46
CA GLU A 8 1.78 -7.80 5.40
C GLU A 8 2.18 -6.43 5.90
N ASP A 9 3.48 -6.24 6.11
CA ASP A 9 3.95 -4.93 6.53
C ASP A 9 3.64 -3.89 5.48
N LYS A 10 3.88 -4.22 4.21
CA LYS A 10 3.62 -3.27 3.15
C LYS A 10 2.13 -3.03 2.98
N LEU A 11 1.33 -4.07 3.13
CA LEU A 11 -0.11 -3.91 3.06
C LEU A 11 -0.62 -2.99 4.16
N ALA A 12 -0.10 -3.16 5.36
CA ALA A 12 -0.53 -2.33 6.47
C ALA A 12 -0.19 -0.87 6.22
N LEU A 13 1.00 -0.62 5.68
CA LEU A 13 1.40 0.74 5.40
C LEU A 13 0.52 1.35 4.32
N VAL A 14 0.26 0.60 3.25
CA VAL A 14 -0.57 1.11 2.18
C VAL A 14 -1.98 1.36 2.67
N ASP A 15 -2.49 0.48 3.52
CA ASP A 15 -3.82 0.64 4.09
C ASP A 15 -3.89 1.94 4.90
N ASP A 16 -2.89 2.19 5.72
CA ASP A 16 -2.86 3.39 6.52
C ASP A 16 -2.83 4.64 5.64
N LEU A 17 -2.02 4.61 4.59
CA LEU A 17 -1.92 5.74 3.69
C LEU A 17 -3.24 5.97 2.95
N GLU A 18 -3.92 4.90 2.61
CA GLU A 18 -5.19 5.07 1.94
C GLU A 18 -6.22 5.71 2.85
N HIS A 19 -6.24 5.33 4.12
CA HIS A 19 -7.16 5.92 5.07
C HIS A 19 -6.89 7.41 5.25
N LYS A 20 -5.64 7.81 5.07
CA LYS A 20 -5.29 9.21 5.20
C LYS A 20 -5.54 10.01 3.93
N GLY A 21 -5.95 9.34 2.87
CA GLY A 21 -6.24 10.03 1.63
C GLY A 21 -5.01 10.35 0.81
N ILE A 22 -3.88 9.73 1.12
CA ILE A 22 -2.64 10.01 0.40
C ILE A 22 -2.78 9.65 -1.06
N PHE A 23 -3.48 8.56 -1.35
CA PHE A 23 -3.56 8.08 -2.72
C PHE A 23 -4.52 8.90 -3.59
N ASP A 24 -5.20 9.87 -3.00
CA ASP A 24 -5.97 10.80 -3.79
C ASP A 24 -5.06 11.84 -4.45
N VAL A 25 -3.85 11.98 -3.96
CA VAL A 25 -2.91 12.93 -4.52
C VAL A 25 -2.27 12.32 -5.75
N LYS A 26 -2.23 13.11 -6.82
CA LYS A 26 -1.67 12.62 -8.05
C LYS A 26 -0.19 12.32 -7.87
N GLY A 27 0.25 11.18 -8.36
CA GLY A 27 1.64 10.80 -8.27
C GLY A 27 2.00 10.14 -6.95
N SER A 28 1.07 10.03 -6.02
CA SER A 28 1.39 9.43 -4.75
C SER A 28 1.69 7.96 -4.88
N VAL A 29 1.05 7.27 -5.83
CA VAL A 29 1.30 5.85 -6.00
C VAL A 29 2.75 5.61 -6.38
N GLU A 30 3.27 6.43 -7.30
CA GLU A 30 4.66 6.29 -7.70
C GLU A 30 5.58 6.54 -6.51
N TYR A 31 5.27 7.56 -5.75
CA TYR A 31 6.08 7.89 -4.59
C TYR A 31 6.10 6.75 -3.58
N VAL A 32 4.94 6.21 -3.28
CA VAL A 32 4.84 5.13 -2.32
C VAL A 32 5.53 3.88 -2.85
N ALA A 33 5.36 3.59 -4.13
CA ALA A 33 6.01 2.43 -4.73
C ALA A 33 7.53 2.54 -4.57
N GLU A 34 8.04 3.73 -4.79
CA GLU A 34 9.48 3.93 -4.67
C GLU A 34 9.92 3.76 -3.22
N CYS A 35 9.15 4.28 -2.28
CA CYS A 35 9.46 4.14 -0.87
C CYS A 35 9.44 2.70 -0.44
N LEU A 36 8.52 1.92 -0.97
CA LEU A 36 8.41 0.51 -0.61
C LEU A 36 9.35 -0.38 -1.42
N GLY A 37 9.94 0.15 -2.47
CA GLY A 37 10.81 -0.65 -3.31
C GLY A 37 10.04 -1.61 -4.19
N VAL A 38 8.83 -1.23 -4.60
CA VAL A 38 8.01 -2.07 -5.46
C VAL A 38 7.57 -1.26 -6.67
N THR A 39 6.87 -1.91 -7.59
CA THR A 39 6.36 -1.22 -8.76
C THR A 39 5.01 -0.61 -8.47
N ASN A 40 4.60 0.33 -9.34
CA ASN A 40 3.28 0.91 -9.22
C ASN A 40 2.21 -0.17 -9.28
N PHE A 41 2.42 -1.14 -10.16
CA PHE A 41 1.48 -2.22 -10.31
C PHE A 41 1.26 -2.94 -8.99
N THR A 42 2.33 -3.15 -8.23
CA THR A 42 2.24 -3.82 -6.95
C THR A 42 1.43 -2.99 -5.96
N VAL A 43 1.62 -1.67 -5.97
CA VAL A 43 0.86 -0.81 -5.08
C VAL A 43 -0.63 -0.89 -5.43
N TYR A 44 -0.96 -0.88 -6.71
CA TYR A 44 -2.35 -1.00 -7.10
C TYR A 44 -2.94 -2.34 -6.66
N ASN A 45 -2.15 -3.39 -6.72
CA ASN A 45 -2.62 -4.69 -6.24
C ASN A 45 -2.90 -4.65 -4.74
N TYR A 46 -2.03 -4.00 -3.99
CA TYR A 46 -2.24 -3.86 -2.57
C TYR A 46 -3.55 -3.10 -2.29
N LEU A 47 -3.76 -2.02 -3.01
CA LEU A 47 -4.98 -1.24 -2.83
C LEU A 47 -6.22 -2.06 -3.14
N LYS A 48 -6.15 -2.83 -4.21
CA LYS A 48 -7.27 -3.68 -4.57
C LYS A 48 -7.56 -4.70 -3.48
N GLU A 49 -6.51 -5.29 -2.95
CA GLU A 49 -6.66 -6.29 -1.92
C GLU A 49 -7.26 -5.67 -0.66
N ILE A 50 -6.79 -4.49 -0.30
CA ILE A 50 -7.30 -3.80 0.88
C ILE A 50 -8.78 -3.48 0.73
N ARG A 51 -9.17 -2.96 -0.43
CA ARG A 51 -10.56 -2.61 -0.65
C ARG A 51 -11.45 -3.83 -0.62
N THR A 52 -10.95 -4.94 -1.13
CA THR A 52 -11.72 -6.17 -1.11
C THR A 52 -11.93 -6.64 0.32
N LYS A 53 -10.91 -6.49 1.15
CA LYS A 53 -11.02 -6.93 2.52
C LYS A 53 -11.97 -6.09 3.32
N HIS A 54 -12.05 -4.83 3.00
CA HIS A 54 -12.90 -3.94 3.77
C HIS A 54 -14.30 -3.86 3.24
N LYS A 55 -14.74 -4.87 2.54
CA LYS A 55 -16.02 -4.85 2.00
C LYS A 55 -17.15 -4.90 2.96
#